data_c966d08eaa06684bdd87f5dfe56c47f7
#
_entry.id   c966d08eaa06684bdd87f5dfe56c47f7
#
_cell.length_a   1.000
_cell.length_b   1.000
_cell.length_c   1.000
_cell.angle_alpha   90.00
_cell.angle_beta   90.00
_cell.angle_gamma   90.00
#
_symmetry.space_group_name_H-M   'P 1'
#
loop_
_entity.id
_entity.type
_entity.pdbx_description
1 polymer ?
#
loop_
_entity_poly.entity_id
_entity_poly.type
_entity_poly.pdbx_seq_one_letter_code
_entity_poly.pdbx_strand_id
1 'polypeptide(L)'
;MVKAKYLFSLIILFLFSHAVVGQVLNIERLRLERDTTTSFKSKITVGMNIYNRSSAANEPVNLFGYNMDVNTLYYPGKHAFMGLAKFDYLKVNDEDFLNFGFVHFRVNYFRKKTINFENYIQYSYDNFRGLHPRLLGGGGIRWNTFKSKSLSLVIGIGGLYEYENWTHPETNKTIEIALVKSSNYISFRWTANENVDVNFVGYYQTGYDSDISAFRNRTNASLILNTKIAKRISFANSFDISYEHKPIVPIIKTIYTFKTGVSIDL
;
A
#
# COMPACT_ATOMS: atom_id res chain seq x y z
N MET A 1 -3.76 -14.28 40.32
CA MET A 1 -3.75 -12.83 40.02
C MET A 1 -2.54 -12.33 39.20
N VAL A 2 -1.41 -13.06 39.12
CA VAL A 2 -0.20 -12.63 38.38
C VAL A 2 -0.37 -12.74 36.84
N LYS A 3 -1.09 -13.72 36.33
CA LYS A 3 -1.25 -13.95 34.87
C LYS A 3 -2.01 -12.85 34.10
N ALA A 4 -2.93 -12.15 34.75
CA ALA A 4 -3.71 -11.08 34.08
C ALA A 4 -2.91 -9.78 33.88
N LYS A 5 -1.94 -9.49 34.74
CA LYS A 5 -1.09 -8.30 34.60
C LYS A 5 -0.15 -8.38 33.38
N TYR A 6 0.38 -9.57 33.07
CA TYR A 6 1.24 -9.73 31.89
C TYR A 6 0.49 -9.70 30.58
N LEU A 7 -0.78 -10.17 30.58
CA LEU A 7 -1.64 -10.07 29.39
C LEU A 7 -1.98 -8.60 29.06
N PHE A 8 -2.25 -7.80 30.09
CA PHE A 8 -2.53 -6.36 29.90
C PHE A 8 -1.30 -5.57 29.48
N SER A 9 -0.11 -5.91 29.98
CA SER A 9 1.18 -5.31 29.53
C SER A 9 1.52 -5.71 28.09
N LEU A 10 1.22 -6.94 27.68
CA LEU A 10 1.41 -7.40 26.30
C LEU A 10 0.49 -6.68 25.31
N ILE A 11 -0.75 -6.43 25.70
CA ILE A 11 -1.72 -5.67 24.88
C ILE A 11 -1.29 -4.21 24.73
N ILE A 12 -0.73 -3.59 25.78
CA ILE A 12 -0.21 -2.21 25.72
C ILE A 12 1.03 -2.12 24.82
N LEU A 13 1.91 -3.12 24.82
CA LEU A 13 3.09 -3.15 23.95
C LEU A 13 2.72 -3.27 22.47
N PHE A 14 1.60 -3.90 22.12
CA PHE A 14 1.08 -4.01 20.74
C PHE A 14 0.43 -2.72 20.22
N LEU A 15 0.04 -1.79 21.07
CA LEU A 15 -0.59 -0.54 20.67
C LEU A 15 0.41 0.54 20.21
N PHE A 16 1.71 0.32 20.35
CA PHE A 16 2.75 1.30 20.02
C PHE A 16 3.62 0.96 18.79
N SER A 17 3.21 0.02 17.94
CA SER A 17 3.90 -0.20 16.67
C SER A 17 3.55 0.90 15.67
N HIS A 18 4.34 1.96 15.65
CA HIS A 18 4.28 2.98 14.61
C HIS A 18 4.74 2.35 13.29
N ALA A 19 3.82 2.24 12.36
CA ALA A 19 4.04 1.59 11.09
C ALA A 19 4.75 2.53 10.13
N VAL A 20 5.99 2.24 9.80
CA VAL A 20 6.60 2.73 8.57
C VAL A 20 5.83 2.09 7.41
N VAL A 21 5.09 2.89 6.66
CA VAL A 21 4.19 2.39 5.62
C VAL A 21 4.98 2.16 4.34
N GLY A 22 5.32 0.91 4.07
CA GLY A 22 5.78 0.49 2.75
C GLY A 22 4.71 0.76 1.68
N GLN A 23 5.14 1.23 0.50
CA GLN A 23 4.26 1.61 -0.61
C GLN A 23 3.64 0.41 -1.33
N VAL A 24 2.88 -0.43 -0.66
CA VAL A 24 2.14 -1.49 -1.36
C VAL A 24 0.73 -1.02 -1.65
N LEU A 25 0.48 -0.82 -2.93
CA LEU A 25 -0.82 -0.40 -3.44
C LEU A 25 -1.76 -1.60 -3.55
N ASN A 26 -2.59 -1.83 -2.54
CA ASN A 26 -3.58 -2.90 -2.61
C ASN A 26 -4.83 -2.49 -3.40
N ILE A 27 -4.65 -2.26 -4.70
CA ILE A 27 -5.73 -1.89 -5.62
C ILE A 27 -6.75 -3.04 -5.76
N GLU A 28 -6.30 -4.28 -5.61
CA GLU A 28 -7.14 -5.45 -5.82
C GLU A 28 -8.24 -5.58 -4.75
N ARG A 29 -8.02 -5.08 -3.54
CA ARG A 29 -9.04 -5.08 -2.50
C ARG A 29 -10.33 -4.38 -2.95
N LEU A 30 -10.20 -3.21 -3.59
CA LEU A 30 -11.34 -2.45 -4.10
C LEU A 30 -12.05 -3.16 -5.26
N ARG A 31 -11.28 -3.88 -6.10
CA ARG A 31 -11.83 -4.60 -7.26
C ARG A 31 -12.57 -5.86 -6.87
N LEU A 32 -12.17 -6.49 -5.77
CA LEU A 32 -12.70 -7.77 -5.32
C LEU A 32 -13.95 -7.63 -4.46
N GLU A 33 -14.32 -6.44 -4.05
CA GLU A 33 -15.60 -6.20 -3.39
C GLU A 33 -16.76 -6.63 -4.30
N ARG A 34 -17.55 -7.60 -3.83
CA ARG A 34 -18.59 -8.28 -4.62
C ARG A 34 -19.82 -7.42 -4.91
N ASP A 35 -20.02 -6.38 -4.13
CA ASP A 35 -21.18 -5.52 -4.29
C ASP A 35 -21.03 -4.62 -5.51
N THR A 36 -21.66 -5.01 -6.63
CA THR A 36 -21.70 -4.27 -7.89
C THR A 36 -23.02 -3.53 -8.09
N THR A 37 -23.85 -3.42 -7.05
CA THR A 37 -25.18 -2.77 -7.13
C THR A 37 -25.07 -1.26 -7.25
N THR A 38 -24.01 -0.66 -6.65
CA THR A 38 -23.73 0.77 -6.77
C THR A 38 -22.67 1.05 -7.82
N SER A 39 -22.96 1.98 -8.75
CA SER A 39 -22.03 2.38 -9.80
C SER A 39 -20.84 3.20 -9.29
N PHE A 40 -20.95 3.81 -8.11
CA PHE A 40 -19.92 4.63 -7.49
C PHE A 40 -19.74 4.27 -6.01
N LYS A 41 -18.50 4.08 -5.60
CA LYS A 41 -18.10 3.87 -4.20
C LYS A 41 -16.90 4.73 -3.89
N SER A 42 -16.93 5.42 -2.76
CA SER A 42 -15.77 6.15 -2.24
C SER A 42 -15.65 5.93 -0.73
N LYS A 43 -14.42 5.72 -0.28
CA LYS A 43 -14.08 5.66 1.13
C LYS A 43 -12.95 6.66 1.39
N ILE A 44 -13.21 7.60 2.30
CA ILE A 44 -12.25 8.60 2.74
C ILE A 44 -12.00 8.35 4.23
N THR A 45 -10.74 8.25 4.60
CA THR A 45 -10.31 8.14 6.01
C THR A 45 -9.33 9.26 6.27
N VAL A 46 -9.56 10.04 7.32
CA VAL A 46 -8.68 11.11 7.77
C VAL A 46 -8.36 10.86 9.24
N GLY A 47 -7.10 10.99 9.59
CA GLY A 47 -6.63 10.88 10.98
C GLY A 47 -5.67 12.00 11.33
N MET A 48 -5.64 12.36 12.60
CA MET A 48 -4.71 13.32 13.16
C MET A 48 -4.19 12.79 14.50
N ASN A 49 -2.89 12.95 14.73
CA ASN A 49 -2.22 12.54 15.95
C ASN A 49 -1.48 13.75 16.55
N ILE A 50 -1.77 14.09 17.79
CA ILE A 50 -1.09 15.15 18.52
C ILE A 50 -0.74 14.60 19.89
N TYR A 51 0.55 14.57 20.21
CA TYR A 51 1.05 14.14 21.52
C TYR A 51 2.07 15.15 22.01
N ASN A 52 1.96 15.47 23.29
CA ASN A 52 3.00 16.14 24.06
C ASN A 52 3.32 15.25 25.25
N ARG A 53 4.54 14.76 25.34
CA ARG A 53 5.02 13.93 26.45
C ARG A 53 6.43 14.36 26.85
N SER A 54 6.71 14.26 28.11
CA SER A 54 8.05 14.48 28.67
C SER A 54 8.39 13.37 29.63
N SER A 55 9.58 12.82 29.52
CA SER A 55 10.15 11.93 30.53
C SER A 55 10.95 12.69 31.59
N ALA A 56 11.37 13.93 31.29
CA ALA A 56 12.05 14.85 32.16
C ALA A 56 11.50 16.28 31.97
N ALA A 57 11.59 17.12 32.99
CA ALA A 57 10.96 18.44 33.01
C ALA A 57 11.41 19.37 31.85
N ASN A 58 12.58 19.14 31.29
CA ASN A 58 13.20 20.02 30.30
C ASN A 58 13.32 19.41 28.90
N GLU A 59 12.76 18.23 28.64
CA GLU A 59 12.85 17.55 27.34
C GLU A 59 11.48 17.07 26.85
N PRO A 60 10.60 18.03 26.43
CA PRO A 60 9.32 17.63 25.88
C PRO A 60 9.49 16.95 24.52
N VAL A 61 8.80 15.84 24.32
CA VAL A 61 8.64 15.20 23.00
C VAL A 61 7.27 15.60 22.46
N ASN A 62 7.28 16.39 21.43
CA ASN A 62 6.09 16.81 20.71
C ASN A 62 5.95 15.99 19.42
N LEU A 63 4.79 15.41 19.22
CA LEU A 63 4.47 14.68 18.01
C LEU A 63 3.23 15.28 17.39
N PHE A 64 3.34 15.64 16.10
CA PHE A 64 2.24 16.09 15.28
C PHE A 64 2.20 15.27 14.01
N GLY A 65 1.05 14.71 13.68
CA GLY A 65 0.89 13.96 12.44
C GLY A 65 -0.53 13.98 11.93
N TYR A 66 -0.67 13.80 10.63
CA TYR A 66 -1.95 13.58 9.96
C TYR A 66 -1.80 12.55 8.86
N ASN A 67 -2.89 11.83 8.59
CA ASN A 67 -2.97 10.88 7.49
C ASN A 67 -4.30 11.03 6.77
N MET A 68 -4.28 10.75 5.48
CA MET A 68 -5.47 10.71 4.64
C MET A 68 -5.37 9.55 3.65
N ASP A 69 -6.41 8.74 3.59
CA ASP A 69 -6.60 7.69 2.60
C ASP A 69 -7.90 7.96 1.82
N VAL A 70 -7.83 8.01 0.50
CA VAL A 70 -8.97 8.14 -0.40
C VAL A 70 -8.98 6.96 -1.35
N ASN A 71 -10.08 6.23 -1.39
CA ASN A 71 -10.28 5.09 -2.27
C ASN A 71 -11.60 5.27 -3.00
N THR A 72 -11.54 5.42 -4.31
CA THR A 72 -12.71 5.65 -5.15
C THR A 72 -12.79 4.62 -6.25
N LEU A 73 -13.99 4.13 -6.52
CA LEU A 73 -14.29 3.16 -7.54
C LEU A 73 -15.57 3.57 -8.28
N TYR A 74 -15.49 3.69 -9.59
CA TYR A 74 -16.60 4.06 -10.45
C TYR A 74 -16.79 3.05 -11.59
N TYR A 75 -17.99 2.50 -11.72
CA TYR A 75 -18.37 1.47 -12.69
C TYR A 75 -19.46 1.94 -13.66
N PRO A 76 -19.14 2.75 -14.67
CA PRO A 76 -20.13 3.15 -15.68
C PRO A 76 -20.36 2.03 -16.71
N GLY A 77 -20.73 0.82 -16.29
CA GLY A 77 -21.04 -0.31 -17.16
C GLY A 77 -19.87 -1.25 -17.46
N LYS A 78 -19.26 -1.17 -18.65
CA LYS A 78 -18.24 -2.13 -19.12
C LYS A 78 -16.86 -1.90 -18.53
N HIS A 79 -16.58 -0.70 -18.07
CA HIS A 79 -15.27 -0.26 -17.58
C HIS A 79 -15.27 -0.07 -16.06
N ALA A 80 -14.09 0.05 -15.47
CA ALA A 80 -13.93 0.46 -14.09
C ALA A 80 -12.85 1.54 -14.00
N PHE A 81 -13.15 2.60 -13.28
CA PHE A 81 -12.24 3.69 -12.98
C PHE A 81 -11.93 3.65 -11.49
N MET A 82 -10.64 3.71 -11.15
CA MET A 82 -10.17 3.65 -9.76
C MET A 82 -9.27 4.83 -9.49
N GLY A 83 -9.55 5.54 -8.41
CA GLY A 83 -8.71 6.58 -7.86
C GLY A 83 -8.29 6.21 -6.44
N LEU A 84 -7.01 6.29 -6.15
CA LEU A 84 -6.46 6.09 -4.83
C LEU A 84 -5.54 7.25 -4.51
N ALA A 85 -5.65 7.78 -3.30
CA ALA A 85 -4.70 8.73 -2.78
C ALA A 85 -4.39 8.39 -1.32
N LYS A 86 -3.15 8.55 -0.94
CA LYS A 86 -2.69 8.37 0.42
C LYS A 86 -1.65 9.43 0.75
N PHE A 87 -1.79 10.01 1.92
CA PHE A 87 -0.84 10.97 2.48
C PHE A 87 -0.63 10.66 3.95
N ASP A 88 0.62 10.52 4.33
CA ASP A 88 1.05 10.31 5.71
C ASP A 88 2.12 11.35 6.06
N TYR A 89 1.87 12.14 7.08
CA TYR A 89 2.80 13.12 7.60
C TYR A 89 2.95 12.95 9.11
N LEU A 90 4.17 12.94 9.60
CA LEU A 90 4.50 12.86 11.00
C LEU A 90 5.77 13.65 11.31
N LYS A 91 5.67 14.57 12.25
CA LYS A 91 6.78 15.31 12.84
C LYS A 91 7.02 14.89 14.28
N VAL A 92 8.28 14.84 14.67
CA VAL A 92 8.70 14.63 16.06
C VAL A 92 9.71 15.72 16.40
N ASN A 93 9.40 16.56 17.40
CA ASN A 93 10.22 17.71 17.82
C ASN A 93 10.66 18.60 16.63
N ASP A 94 9.70 18.97 15.78
CA ASP A 94 9.93 19.78 14.58
C ASP A 94 10.76 19.14 13.45
N GLU A 95 11.21 17.91 13.60
CA GLU A 95 11.86 17.13 12.54
C GLU A 95 10.86 16.21 11.83
N ASP A 96 10.92 16.18 10.49
CA ASP A 96 10.08 15.31 9.68
C ASP A 96 10.52 13.85 9.90
N PHE A 97 9.63 13.04 10.47
CA PHE A 97 9.84 11.60 10.65
C PHE A 97 9.20 10.78 9.54
N LEU A 98 8.06 11.25 9.01
CA LEU A 98 7.37 10.64 7.89
C LEU A 98 6.74 11.75 7.04
N ASN A 99 7.04 11.74 5.76
CA ASN A 99 6.44 12.66 4.80
C ASN A 99 6.34 11.95 3.46
N PHE A 100 5.23 11.25 3.30
CA PHE A 100 4.97 10.32 2.21
C PHE A 100 3.61 10.56 1.60
N GLY A 101 3.51 10.43 0.29
CA GLY A 101 2.22 10.46 -0.38
C GLY A 101 2.24 9.83 -1.76
N PHE A 102 1.06 9.37 -2.20
CA PHE A 102 0.84 9.00 -3.58
C PHE A 102 -0.59 9.28 -4.04
N VAL A 103 -0.73 9.48 -5.35
CA VAL A 103 -2.00 9.48 -6.05
C VAL A 103 -1.89 8.50 -7.22
N HIS A 104 -2.83 7.60 -7.33
CA HIS A 104 -2.88 6.58 -8.38
C HIS A 104 -4.25 6.59 -9.06
N PHE A 105 -4.24 6.63 -10.37
CA PHE A 105 -5.43 6.49 -11.19
C PHE A 105 -5.27 5.29 -12.12
N ARG A 106 -6.33 4.46 -12.21
CA ARG A 106 -6.34 3.28 -13.07
C ARG A 106 -7.68 3.11 -13.77
N VAL A 107 -7.62 2.75 -15.03
CA VAL A 107 -8.78 2.34 -15.82
C VAL A 107 -8.64 0.86 -16.16
N ASN A 108 -9.71 0.11 -15.95
CA ASN A 108 -9.82 -1.27 -16.38
C ASN A 108 -10.91 -1.37 -17.44
N TYR A 109 -10.50 -1.70 -18.65
CA TYR A 109 -11.40 -1.82 -19.82
C TYR A 109 -11.99 -3.22 -19.87
N PHE A 110 -13.32 -3.30 -20.17
CA PHE A 110 -14.03 -4.58 -20.31
C PHE A 110 -13.91 -5.50 -19.08
N ARG A 111 -14.01 -4.94 -17.88
CA ARG A 111 -13.81 -5.61 -16.58
C ARG A 111 -14.54 -6.95 -16.37
N LYS A 112 -15.63 -7.19 -17.11
CA LYS A 112 -16.42 -8.43 -17.03
C LYS A 112 -15.87 -9.56 -17.91
N LYS A 113 -14.94 -9.28 -18.82
CA LYS A 113 -14.30 -10.30 -19.68
C LYS A 113 -13.23 -11.05 -18.90
N THR A 114 -12.97 -12.28 -19.34
CA THR A 114 -11.88 -13.12 -18.79
C THR A 114 -10.51 -12.46 -18.99
N ILE A 115 -10.30 -11.88 -20.20
CA ILE A 115 -9.14 -11.06 -20.51
C ILE A 115 -9.62 -9.62 -20.66
N ASN A 116 -8.98 -8.71 -19.97
CA ASN A 116 -9.27 -7.29 -20.02
C ASN A 116 -7.97 -6.47 -19.98
N PHE A 117 -8.05 -5.19 -20.31
CA PHE A 117 -6.91 -4.29 -20.42
C PHE A 117 -6.94 -3.27 -19.30
N GLU A 118 -5.76 -2.82 -18.88
CA GLU A 118 -5.65 -1.77 -17.89
C GLU A 118 -4.56 -0.77 -18.24
N ASN A 119 -4.84 0.51 -17.93
CA ASN A 119 -3.86 1.58 -17.95
C ASN A 119 -3.87 2.29 -16.61
N TYR A 120 -2.73 2.81 -16.20
CA TYR A 120 -2.59 3.53 -14.95
C TYR A 120 -1.50 4.59 -15.00
N ILE A 121 -1.69 5.58 -14.15
CA ILE A 121 -0.69 6.61 -13.86
C ILE A 121 -0.57 6.76 -12.34
N GLN A 122 0.61 7.11 -11.87
CA GLN A 122 0.85 7.37 -10.45
C GLN A 122 1.88 8.48 -10.29
N TYR A 123 1.60 9.35 -9.34
CA TYR A 123 2.55 10.26 -8.72
C TYR A 123 2.79 9.80 -7.28
N SER A 124 4.03 9.83 -6.82
CA SER A 124 4.35 9.56 -5.42
C SER A 124 5.62 10.29 -4.98
N TYR A 125 5.74 10.49 -3.69
CA TYR A 125 6.95 11.01 -3.04
C TYR A 125 7.15 10.32 -1.69
N ASP A 126 8.38 10.33 -1.21
CA ASP A 126 8.77 9.82 0.10
C ASP A 126 9.98 10.66 0.57
N ASN A 127 9.66 11.82 1.15
CA ASN A 127 10.67 12.81 1.50
C ASN A 127 11.64 12.28 2.56
N PHE A 128 11.16 11.46 3.49
CA PHE A 128 12.01 10.82 4.49
C PHE A 128 13.09 9.92 3.87
N ARG A 129 12.79 9.28 2.74
CA ARG A 129 13.74 8.44 2.00
C ARG A 129 14.49 9.18 0.91
N GLY A 130 14.21 10.47 0.68
CA GLY A 130 14.82 11.29 -0.35
C GLY A 130 14.23 11.12 -1.75
N LEU A 131 13.00 10.58 -1.89
CA LEU A 131 12.32 10.42 -3.17
C LEU A 131 11.42 11.64 -3.47
N HIS A 132 11.75 12.42 -4.53
CA HIS A 132 11.06 13.67 -4.87
C HIS A 132 11.10 14.02 -6.37
N PRO A 133 10.19 13.70 -7.21
CA PRO A 133 9.07 12.76 -7.13
C PRO A 133 9.39 11.39 -7.75
N ARG A 134 8.41 10.52 -7.74
CA ARG A 134 8.29 9.34 -8.60
C ARG A 134 7.03 9.46 -9.44
N LEU A 135 7.21 9.43 -10.75
CA LEU A 135 6.14 9.43 -11.74
C LEU A 135 6.16 8.10 -12.48
N LEU A 136 5.03 7.46 -12.64
CA LEU A 136 4.94 6.29 -13.51
C LEU A 136 3.64 6.28 -14.29
N GLY A 137 3.72 5.71 -15.49
CA GLY A 137 2.58 5.43 -16.34
C GLY A 137 2.76 4.10 -17.03
N GLY A 138 1.70 3.32 -17.12
CA GLY A 138 1.80 2.00 -17.70
C GLY A 138 0.46 1.39 -18.07
N GLY A 139 0.55 0.16 -18.57
CA GLY A 139 -0.63 -0.61 -18.93
C GLY A 139 -0.30 -2.07 -19.16
N GLY A 140 -1.33 -2.86 -19.31
CA GLY A 140 -1.17 -4.29 -19.48
C GLY A 140 -2.47 -5.03 -19.69
N ILE A 141 -2.31 -6.34 -19.71
CA ILE A 141 -3.37 -7.32 -19.82
C ILE A 141 -3.62 -7.90 -18.44
N ARG A 142 -4.88 -7.96 -18.05
CA ARG A 142 -5.36 -8.59 -16.84
C ARG A 142 -6.16 -9.83 -17.23
N TRP A 143 -5.73 -10.97 -16.75
CA TRP A 143 -6.38 -12.25 -16.96
C TRP A 143 -7.03 -12.76 -15.69
N ASN A 144 -8.36 -12.85 -15.68
CA ASN A 144 -9.12 -13.49 -14.61
C ASN A 144 -9.06 -15.01 -14.82
N THR A 145 -7.99 -15.65 -14.31
CA THR A 145 -7.69 -17.06 -14.55
C THR A 145 -8.68 -18.00 -13.90
N PHE A 146 -9.15 -17.61 -12.72
CA PHE A 146 -10.13 -18.41 -11.98
C PHE A 146 -11.09 -17.50 -11.22
N LYS A 147 -12.36 -17.85 -11.23
CA LYS A 147 -13.40 -17.14 -10.47
C LYS A 147 -14.48 -18.10 -10.03
N SER A 148 -14.59 -18.31 -8.71
CA SER A 148 -15.68 -19.02 -8.06
C SER A 148 -16.35 -18.15 -6.99
N LYS A 149 -17.29 -18.73 -6.23
CA LYS A 149 -17.91 -18.03 -5.09
C LYS A 149 -16.92 -17.76 -3.96
N SER A 150 -15.94 -18.66 -3.75
CA SER A 150 -14.97 -18.58 -2.64
C SER A 150 -13.58 -18.15 -3.07
N LEU A 151 -13.18 -18.33 -4.32
CA LEU A 151 -11.83 -18.03 -4.81
C LEU A 151 -11.88 -17.22 -6.10
N SER A 152 -11.05 -16.19 -6.16
CA SER A 152 -10.76 -15.43 -7.39
C SER A 152 -9.25 -15.31 -7.54
N LEU A 153 -8.73 -15.66 -8.71
CA LEU A 153 -7.32 -15.56 -9.06
C LEU A 153 -7.17 -14.73 -10.33
N VAL A 154 -6.21 -13.83 -10.31
CA VAL A 154 -5.93 -12.90 -11.39
C VAL A 154 -4.42 -12.84 -11.61
N ILE A 155 -4.03 -12.81 -12.88
CA ILE A 155 -2.66 -12.55 -13.31
C ILE A 155 -2.67 -11.30 -14.19
N GLY A 156 -1.76 -10.37 -13.92
CA GLY A 156 -1.52 -9.19 -14.74
C GLY A 156 -0.13 -9.22 -15.35
N ILE A 157 -0.03 -8.89 -16.62
CA ILE A 157 1.23 -8.78 -17.38
C ILE A 157 1.21 -7.46 -18.12
N GLY A 158 2.25 -6.63 -17.91
CA GLY A 158 2.29 -5.32 -18.52
C GLY A 158 3.66 -4.68 -18.49
N GLY A 159 3.67 -3.42 -18.87
CA GLY A 159 4.85 -2.56 -18.83
C GLY A 159 4.51 -1.18 -18.28
N LEU A 160 5.53 -0.49 -17.83
CA LEU A 160 5.45 0.88 -17.37
C LEU A 160 6.72 1.66 -17.72
N TYR A 161 6.55 2.96 -17.84
CA TYR A 161 7.63 3.92 -17.81
C TYR A 161 7.64 4.60 -16.45
N GLU A 162 8.79 4.68 -15.80
CA GLU A 162 8.98 5.23 -14.47
C GLU A 162 10.12 6.25 -14.49
N TYR A 163 9.85 7.42 -13.93
CA TYR A 163 10.82 8.46 -13.63
C TYR A 163 10.90 8.63 -12.12
N GLU A 164 12.11 8.63 -11.58
CA GLU A 164 12.37 8.85 -10.16
C GLU A 164 13.47 9.90 -10.00
N ASN A 165 13.28 10.82 -9.05
CA ASN A 165 14.27 11.79 -8.62
C ASN A 165 14.57 11.54 -7.15
N TRP A 166 15.84 11.27 -6.84
CA TRP A 166 16.30 10.90 -5.51
C TRP A 166 17.35 11.87 -4.99
N THR A 167 17.29 12.20 -3.72
CA THR A 167 18.36 12.87 -2.99
C THR A 167 19.21 11.83 -2.28
N HIS A 168 20.52 11.80 -2.56
CA HIS A 168 21.44 10.88 -1.91
C HIS A 168 21.61 11.27 -0.43
N PRO A 169 21.41 10.37 0.54
CA PRO A 169 21.31 10.71 1.96
C PRO A 169 22.61 11.28 2.56
N GLU A 170 23.78 10.90 2.04
CA GLU A 170 25.07 11.35 2.58
C GLU A 170 25.64 12.57 1.83
N THR A 171 25.41 12.65 0.52
CA THR A 171 26.04 13.68 -0.33
C THR A 171 25.11 14.80 -0.73
N ASN A 172 23.81 14.69 -0.44
CA ASN A 172 22.74 15.59 -0.87
C ASN A 172 22.69 15.83 -2.39
N LYS A 173 23.31 14.95 -3.17
CA LYS A 173 23.25 15.03 -4.64
C LYS A 173 21.94 14.47 -5.15
N THR A 174 21.38 15.15 -6.13
CA THR A 174 20.20 14.70 -6.85
C THR A 174 20.59 13.65 -7.89
N ILE A 175 19.87 12.55 -7.94
CA ILE A 175 20.02 11.45 -8.89
C ILE A 175 18.69 11.25 -9.58
N GLU A 176 18.64 11.47 -10.88
CA GLU A 176 17.46 11.25 -11.70
C GLU A 176 17.63 9.97 -12.51
N ILE A 177 16.56 9.19 -12.60
CA ILE A 177 16.55 7.97 -13.38
C ILE A 177 15.20 7.78 -14.07
N ALA A 178 15.25 7.32 -15.31
CA ALA A 178 14.07 7.00 -16.11
C ALA A 178 14.24 5.61 -16.72
N LEU A 179 13.30 4.71 -16.43
CA LEU A 179 13.36 3.31 -16.87
C LEU A 179 12.04 2.82 -17.45
N VAL A 180 12.15 2.01 -18.49
CA VAL A 180 11.06 1.14 -18.92
C VAL A 180 11.18 -0.17 -18.14
N LYS A 181 10.09 -0.59 -17.50
CA LYS A 181 10.04 -1.82 -16.69
C LYS A 181 8.89 -2.72 -17.14
N SER A 182 9.08 -4.03 -17.10
CA SER A 182 7.94 -4.93 -17.05
C SER A 182 7.28 -4.82 -15.68
N SER A 183 5.96 -4.95 -15.64
CA SER A 183 5.17 -4.88 -14.41
C SER A 183 4.15 -6.01 -14.42
N ASN A 184 4.43 -7.01 -13.61
CA ASN A 184 3.63 -8.22 -13.54
C ASN A 184 3.07 -8.38 -12.14
N TYR A 185 1.86 -8.94 -12.01
CA TYR A 185 1.29 -9.20 -10.71
C TYR A 185 0.43 -10.45 -10.67
N ILE A 186 0.32 -11.01 -9.49
CA ILE A 186 -0.65 -12.03 -9.13
C ILE A 186 -1.51 -11.50 -7.98
N SER A 187 -2.81 -11.73 -8.08
CA SER A 187 -3.75 -11.36 -7.03
C SER A 187 -4.72 -12.49 -6.79
N PHE A 188 -4.96 -12.83 -5.53
CA PHE A 188 -6.03 -13.73 -5.20
C PHE A 188 -6.87 -13.21 -4.03
N ARG A 189 -8.12 -13.58 -4.06
CA ARG A 189 -9.03 -13.46 -2.93
C ARG A 189 -9.60 -14.83 -2.62
N TRP A 190 -9.55 -15.21 -1.36
CA TRP A 190 -10.11 -16.45 -0.88
C TRP A 190 -11.02 -16.21 0.33
N THR A 191 -12.31 -16.49 0.16
CA THR A 191 -13.29 -16.53 1.26
C THR A 191 -13.33 -17.98 1.75
N ALA A 192 -12.53 -18.28 2.78
CA ALA A 192 -12.37 -19.63 3.31
C ALA A 192 -13.68 -20.15 3.91
N ASN A 193 -14.43 -19.25 4.57
CA ASN A 193 -15.77 -19.49 5.12
C ASN A 193 -16.47 -18.13 5.36
N GLU A 194 -17.64 -18.14 6.02
CA GLU A 194 -18.42 -16.92 6.34
C GLU A 194 -17.64 -15.91 7.22
N ASN A 195 -16.62 -16.38 7.92
CA ASN A 195 -15.88 -15.60 8.90
C ASN A 195 -14.47 -15.21 8.46
N VAL A 196 -13.91 -15.87 7.44
CA VAL A 196 -12.50 -15.68 7.04
C VAL A 196 -12.39 -15.31 5.58
N ASP A 197 -11.80 -14.15 5.32
CA ASP A 197 -11.51 -13.63 3.98
C ASP A 197 -10.04 -13.24 3.89
N VAL A 198 -9.34 -13.77 2.90
CA VAL A 198 -7.93 -13.54 2.63
C VAL A 198 -7.79 -12.83 1.29
N ASN A 199 -7.05 -11.72 1.27
CA ASN A 199 -6.72 -10.99 0.05
C ASN A 199 -5.20 -10.89 -0.07
N PHE A 200 -4.67 -11.24 -1.22
CA PHE A 200 -3.25 -11.13 -1.54
C PHE A 200 -3.05 -10.46 -2.89
N VAL A 201 -2.04 -9.62 -2.97
CA VAL A 201 -1.49 -9.13 -4.23
C VAL A 201 0.03 -9.07 -4.14
N GLY A 202 0.70 -9.57 -5.16
CA GLY A 202 2.14 -9.47 -5.32
C GLY A 202 2.50 -8.91 -6.67
N TYR A 203 3.35 -7.86 -6.71
CA TYR A 203 3.88 -7.23 -7.91
C TYR A 203 5.36 -7.58 -8.05
N TYR A 204 5.78 -7.85 -9.27
CA TYR A 204 7.18 -7.93 -9.66
C TYR A 204 7.42 -7.00 -10.84
N GLN A 205 8.38 -6.11 -10.69
CA GLN A 205 8.78 -5.13 -11.70
C GLN A 205 10.26 -5.29 -11.97
N THR A 206 10.66 -5.27 -13.24
CA THR A 206 12.06 -5.33 -13.65
C THR A 206 12.32 -4.45 -14.88
N GLY A 207 13.42 -3.73 -14.86
CA GLY A 207 13.90 -2.89 -15.95
C GLY A 207 15.42 -2.89 -16.01
N TYR A 208 15.97 -2.85 -17.21
CA TYR A 208 17.40 -2.75 -17.40
C TYR A 208 17.85 -1.29 -17.24
N ASP A 209 18.85 -1.09 -16.42
CA ASP A 209 19.50 0.20 -16.18
C ASP A 209 20.89 0.16 -16.85
N SER A 210 21.04 0.96 -17.92
CA SER A 210 22.27 1.05 -18.69
C SER A 210 23.44 1.63 -17.90
N ASP A 211 23.18 2.54 -16.98
CA ASP A 211 24.21 3.26 -16.22
C ASP A 211 24.98 2.32 -15.29
N ILE A 212 24.29 1.29 -14.79
CA ILE A 212 24.91 0.25 -13.95
C ILE A 212 25.05 -1.09 -14.66
N SER A 213 24.66 -1.19 -15.94
CA SER A 213 24.66 -2.41 -16.75
C SER A 213 23.99 -3.59 -16.05
N ALA A 214 22.82 -3.37 -15.43
CA ALA A 214 22.14 -4.37 -14.64
C ALA A 214 20.62 -4.17 -14.55
N PHE A 215 19.91 -5.24 -14.22
CA PHE A 215 18.48 -5.16 -13.94
C PHE A 215 18.22 -4.63 -12.53
N ARG A 216 17.31 -3.65 -12.45
CA ARG A 216 16.70 -3.22 -11.19
C ARG A 216 15.37 -3.95 -11.02
N ASN A 217 15.29 -4.76 -9.98
CA ASN A 217 14.10 -5.51 -9.64
C ASN A 217 13.44 -4.90 -8.41
N ARG A 218 12.12 -4.74 -8.46
CA ARG A 218 11.29 -4.31 -7.34
C ARG A 218 10.16 -5.30 -7.14
N THR A 219 10.00 -5.77 -5.92
CA THR A 219 8.90 -6.66 -5.52
C THR A 219 8.08 -5.98 -4.44
N ASN A 220 6.77 -5.98 -4.59
CA ASN A 220 5.84 -5.47 -3.59
C ASN A 220 4.78 -6.53 -3.35
N ALA A 221 4.45 -6.81 -2.09
CA ALA A 221 3.35 -7.71 -1.76
C ALA A 221 2.52 -7.18 -0.59
N SER A 222 1.23 -7.48 -0.64
CA SER A 222 0.26 -7.16 0.41
C SER A 222 -0.61 -8.38 0.69
N LEU A 223 -0.72 -8.74 1.95
CA LEU A 223 -1.60 -9.80 2.45
C LEU A 223 -2.54 -9.20 3.48
N ILE A 224 -3.83 -9.40 3.31
CA ILE A 224 -4.86 -8.97 4.25
C ILE A 224 -5.68 -10.18 4.66
N LEU A 225 -5.76 -10.43 5.97
CA LEU A 225 -6.60 -11.43 6.59
C LEU A 225 -7.67 -10.74 7.42
N ASN A 226 -8.93 -10.93 7.05
CA ASN A 226 -10.07 -10.48 7.83
C ASN A 226 -10.74 -11.70 8.48
N THR A 227 -10.94 -11.62 9.79
CA THR A 227 -11.59 -12.68 10.55
C THR A 227 -12.77 -12.10 11.32
N LYS A 228 -13.98 -12.53 11.00
CA LYS A 228 -15.19 -12.18 11.75
C LYS A 228 -15.25 -13.02 13.03
N ILE A 229 -15.11 -12.37 14.17
CA ILE A 229 -15.11 -13.03 15.49
C ILE A 229 -16.52 -13.18 16.04
N ALA A 230 -17.37 -12.18 15.79
CA ALA A 230 -18.77 -12.15 16.20
C ALA A 230 -19.60 -11.41 15.14
N LYS A 231 -20.91 -11.39 15.32
CA LYS A 231 -21.86 -10.80 14.35
C LYS A 231 -21.48 -9.37 13.94
N ARG A 232 -20.86 -8.59 14.85
CA ARG A 232 -20.49 -7.18 14.67
C ARG A 232 -19.01 -6.90 14.91
N ILE A 233 -18.20 -7.92 15.17
CA ILE A 233 -16.78 -7.75 15.52
C ILE A 233 -15.93 -8.52 14.51
N SER A 234 -15.01 -7.80 13.88
CA SER A 234 -14.06 -8.37 12.94
C SER A 234 -12.63 -7.99 13.35
N PHE A 235 -11.71 -8.92 13.14
CA PHE A 235 -10.27 -8.73 13.34
C PHE A 235 -9.60 -8.67 11.98
N ALA A 236 -8.85 -7.61 11.74
CA ALA A 236 -8.15 -7.39 10.48
C ALA A 236 -6.65 -7.34 10.71
N ASN A 237 -5.92 -8.17 9.97
CA ASN A 237 -4.46 -8.13 9.90
C ASN A 237 -4.04 -7.79 8.48
N SER A 238 -3.04 -6.92 8.33
CA SER A 238 -2.40 -6.66 7.05
C SER A 238 -0.90 -6.75 7.19
N PHE A 239 -0.26 -7.36 6.21
CA PHE A 239 1.18 -7.41 6.06
C PHE A 239 1.55 -6.90 4.67
N ASP A 240 2.32 -5.84 4.64
CA ASP A 240 2.83 -5.22 3.43
C ASP A 240 4.35 -5.31 3.41
N ILE A 241 4.95 -5.67 2.28
CA ILE A 241 6.39 -5.75 2.10
C ILE A 241 6.79 -5.17 0.73
N SER A 242 7.87 -4.40 0.73
CA SER A 242 8.52 -3.87 -0.47
C SER A 242 9.99 -4.23 -0.45
N TYR A 243 10.50 -4.74 -1.55
CA TYR A 243 11.90 -5.11 -1.73
C TYR A 243 12.46 -4.49 -3.01
N GLU A 244 13.61 -3.83 -2.91
CA GLU A 244 14.38 -3.30 -4.03
C GLU A 244 15.76 -3.98 -4.10
N HIS A 245 16.02 -4.72 -5.18
CA HIS A 245 17.29 -5.44 -5.34
C HIS A 245 18.50 -4.50 -5.42
N LYS A 246 18.38 -3.45 -6.24
CA LYS A 246 19.40 -2.41 -6.42
C LYS A 246 18.74 -1.05 -6.27
N PRO A 247 18.62 -0.49 -5.05
CA PRO A 247 18.08 0.85 -4.86
C PRO A 247 18.96 1.89 -5.56
N ILE A 248 18.38 3.02 -5.94
CA ILE A 248 19.05 4.10 -6.67
C ILE A 248 20.04 4.83 -5.76
N VAL A 249 19.67 5.01 -4.50
CA VAL A 249 20.50 5.58 -3.44
C VAL A 249 20.71 4.54 -2.32
N PRO A 250 21.75 4.68 -1.45
CA PRO A 250 22.05 3.69 -0.40
C PRO A 250 21.03 3.72 0.74
N ILE A 251 19.88 3.12 0.49
CA ILE A 251 18.78 2.96 1.45
C ILE A 251 18.51 1.49 1.74
N ILE A 252 17.74 1.23 2.80
CA ILE A 252 17.31 -0.12 3.16
C ILE A 252 16.53 -0.75 2.00
N LYS A 253 16.95 -1.95 1.58
CA LYS A 253 16.37 -2.69 0.46
C LYS A 253 14.98 -3.24 0.76
N THR A 254 14.70 -3.60 2.00
CA THR A 254 13.44 -4.22 2.42
C THR A 254 12.72 -3.35 3.44
N ILE A 255 11.48 -3.02 3.15
CA ILE A 255 10.58 -2.32 4.06
C ILE A 255 9.35 -3.19 4.24
N TYR A 256 8.89 -3.36 5.47
CA TYR A 256 7.66 -4.07 5.74
C TYR A 256 6.81 -3.35 6.77
N THR A 257 5.53 -3.63 6.74
CA THR A 257 4.55 -3.11 7.70
C THR A 257 3.60 -4.22 8.08
N PHE A 258 3.38 -4.39 9.37
CA PHE A 258 2.32 -5.23 9.90
C PHE A 258 1.35 -4.36 10.68
N LYS A 259 0.07 -4.46 10.34
CA LYS A 259 -1.03 -3.77 11.04
C LYS A 259 -2.02 -4.79 11.51
N THR A 260 -2.49 -4.63 12.73
CA THR A 260 -3.56 -5.44 13.32
C THR A 260 -4.60 -4.51 13.95
N GLY A 261 -5.86 -4.88 13.87
CA GLY A 261 -6.93 -4.07 14.41
C GLY A 261 -8.24 -4.84 14.56
N VAL A 262 -9.09 -4.32 15.40
CA VAL A 262 -10.47 -4.79 15.60
C VAL A 262 -11.41 -3.74 15.03
N SER A 263 -12.36 -4.15 14.21
CA SER A 263 -13.47 -3.31 13.75
C SER A 263 -14.76 -3.78 14.41
N ILE A 264 -15.59 -2.81 14.78
CA ILE A 264 -16.91 -3.06 15.36
C ILE A 264 -17.95 -2.37 14.48
N ASP A 265 -18.87 -3.14 13.91
CA ASP A 265 -20.00 -2.63 13.14
C ASP A 265 -21.15 -2.31 14.10
N LEU A 266 -21.53 -1.06 14.19
CA LEU A 266 -22.58 -0.56 15.08
C LEU A 266 -23.97 -0.64 14.45
#